data_bf03558bc2bb6b8016c0fd78077fb527
#
_entry.id   bf03558bc2bb6b8016c0fd78077fb527
#
_cell.length_a   1.000
_cell.length_b   1.000
_cell.length_c   1.000
_cell.angle_alpha   90.00
_cell.angle_beta   90.00
_cell.angle_gamma   90.00
#
_symmetry.space_group_name_H-M   'P 1'
#
loop_
_entity.id
_entity.type
_entity.pdbx_description
1 polymer ?
#
loop_
_entity_poly.entity_id
_entity_poly.type
_entity_poly.pdbx_seq_one_letter_code
_entity_poly.pdbx_strand_id
1 'polypeptide(L)'
;SAPNQRRQQTWHVAGRTECMVCHSSRGGTVYGFVPPQLKKRHDYGNVVADQLATLTHIGLFDDPSTAEPKNPEHQIGTLPDPFDDAIDLGTRARAYLHVNCAQCHRRGGGGTAKFELLYHFKLDKLGLVGERPSQGAFKLHAAENVAPGDPYRSLLYYRLAKLGSGHMPKIGSNVIDRRGLRLIHDWIAQMESSESGDGQNAVTNKLRRQQMVAVAALTETGATADASLDQLLSTTSGALLLLSAVDENRFTPAVNRHIVAKATAHPAEEVRGLFERFLPEEKRVKRLGSVVKPEEILALN
;
A
#
# COMPACT_ATOMS: atom_id res chain seq x y z
N SER A 1 -9.16 -10.05 -13.55
CA SER A 1 -8.51 -11.35 -13.77
C SER A 1 -9.60 -12.37 -14.01
N ALA A 2 -9.49 -13.16 -15.09
CA ALA A 2 -10.41 -14.25 -15.33
C ALA A 2 -10.38 -15.26 -14.15
N PRO A 3 -11.51 -15.85 -13.75
CA PRO A 3 -11.64 -16.65 -12.53
C PRO A 3 -10.78 -17.93 -12.48
N ASN A 4 -10.03 -18.26 -13.53
CA ASN A 4 -9.21 -19.47 -13.64
C ASN A 4 -7.71 -19.24 -13.92
N GLN A 5 -7.20 -18.01 -13.83
CA GLN A 5 -5.77 -17.79 -14.00
C GLN A 5 -5.01 -18.18 -12.73
N ARG A 6 -4.34 -19.32 -12.78
CA ARG A 6 -3.36 -19.72 -11.75
C ARG A 6 -2.09 -18.88 -11.90
N ARG A 7 -1.58 -18.35 -10.79
CA ARG A 7 -0.27 -17.71 -10.71
C ARG A 7 0.66 -18.60 -9.90
N GLN A 8 1.83 -18.89 -10.44
CA GLN A 8 2.91 -19.46 -9.65
C GLN A 8 3.67 -18.32 -8.97
N GLN A 9 3.96 -18.46 -7.70
CA GLN A 9 4.65 -17.46 -6.90
C GLN A 9 5.60 -18.17 -5.92
N THR A 10 6.84 -17.69 -5.83
CA THR A 10 7.75 -18.09 -4.78
C THR A 10 7.31 -17.46 -3.47
N TRP A 11 7.04 -18.28 -2.46
CA TRP A 11 6.66 -17.82 -1.14
C TRP A 11 7.91 -17.66 -0.26
N HIS A 12 8.07 -16.47 0.31
CA HIS A 12 9.10 -16.24 1.32
C HIS A 12 8.57 -16.69 2.70
N VAL A 13 9.24 -17.67 3.29
CA VAL A 13 8.97 -18.07 4.67
C VAL A 13 9.84 -17.20 5.57
N ALA A 14 9.20 -16.34 6.36
CA ALA A 14 9.88 -15.39 7.21
C ALA A 14 10.77 -16.09 8.26
N GLY A 15 12.00 -15.63 8.40
CA GLY A 15 12.90 -16.07 9.46
C GLY A 15 12.49 -15.51 10.82
N ARG A 16 13.04 -16.09 11.91
CA ARG A 16 12.69 -15.69 13.29
C ARG A 16 12.88 -14.18 13.55
N THR A 17 13.93 -13.58 13.04
CA THR A 17 14.20 -12.15 13.18
C THR A 17 13.16 -11.29 12.48
N GLU A 18 12.65 -11.73 11.33
CA GLU A 18 11.57 -11.05 10.61
C GLU A 18 10.25 -11.18 11.36
N CYS A 19 9.95 -12.34 11.93
CA CYS A 19 8.77 -12.54 12.78
C CYS A 19 8.79 -11.59 13.99
N MET A 20 9.94 -11.41 14.62
CA MET A 20 10.11 -10.55 15.79
C MET A 20 9.95 -9.05 15.51
N VAL A 21 9.96 -8.62 14.25
CA VAL A 21 9.61 -7.23 13.89
C VAL A 21 8.17 -6.90 14.30
N CYS A 22 7.25 -7.86 14.19
CA CYS A 22 5.85 -7.69 14.59
C CYS A 22 5.57 -8.33 15.95
N HIS A 23 6.03 -9.55 16.20
CA HIS A 23 5.78 -10.34 17.42
C HIS A 23 6.64 -9.87 18.59
N SER A 24 6.53 -8.59 18.96
CA SER A 24 7.25 -8.02 20.10
C SER A 24 6.44 -8.14 21.40
N SER A 25 7.12 -8.07 22.55
CA SER A 25 6.46 -8.07 23.86
C SER A 25 5.51 -6.89 24.07
N ARG A 26 5.78 -5.76 23.42
CA ARG A 26 4.92 -4.56 23.48
C ARG A 26 3.77 -4.59 22.47
N GLY A 27 3.96 -5.23 21.33
CA GLY A 27 2.95 -5.39 20.30
C GLY A 27 1.95 -6.52 20.56
N GLY A 28 2.25 -7.37 21.56
CA GLY A 28 1.61 -8.65 21.78
C GLY A 28 2.32 -9.77 21.03
N THR A 29 2.71 -10.81 21.74
CA THR A 29 3.46 -11.95 21.16
C THR A 29 2.61 -12.77 20.20
N VAL A 30 1.30 -12.75 20.35
CA VAL A 30 0.35 -13.50 19.52
C VAL A 30 -0.53 -12.51 18.74
N TYR A 31 -0.43 -12.56 17.43
CA TYR A 31 -1.35 -11.91 16.51
C TYR A 31 -2.36 -12.99 16.08
N GLY A 32 -3.40 -13.13 16.88
CA GLY A 32 -4.43 -14.11 16.64
C GLY A 32 -5.66 -13.51 15.96
N PHE A 33 -6.75 -14.19 16.12
CA PHE A 33 -8.04 -13.74 15.65
C PHE A 33 -8.43 -12.40 16.29
N VAL A 34 -8.77 -11.43 15.46
CA VAL A 34 -9.20 -10.10 15.89
C VAL A 34 -10.72 -10.06 15.83
N PRO A 35 -11.43 -9.90 16.98
CA PRO A 35 -12.89 -9.97 17.04
C PRO A 35 -13.61 -9.10 16.01
N PRO A 36 -13.23 -7.83 15.74
CA PRO A 36 -13.85 -7.01 14.70
C PRO A 36 -13.77 -7.59 13.29
N GLN A 37 -12.77 -8.41 13.00
CA GLN A 37 -12.64 -9.09 11.70
C GLN A 37 -13.51 -10.36 11.62
N LEU A 38 -13.82 -10.98 12.76
CA LEU A 38 -14.66 -12.17 12.87
C LEU A 38 -16.15 -11.83 13.03
N LYS A 39 -16.49 -10.62 13.50
CA LYS A 39 -17.86 -10.17 13.71
C LYS A 39 -18.53 -9.83 12.37
N LYS A 40 -18.79 -10.85 11.58
CA LYS A 40 -19.42 -10.75 10.27
C LYS A 40 -20.28 -11.98 9.97
N ARG A 41 -21.26 -11.82 9.09
CA ARG A 41 -22.00 -12.97 8.55
C ARG A 41 -21.07 -13.78 7.64
N HIS A 42 -21.09 -15.09 7.84
CA HIS A 42 -20.33 -16.05 7.05
C HIS A 42 -21.26 -17.13 6.50
N ASP A 43 -21.06 -17.48 5.26
CA ASP A 43 -21.78 -18.57 4.60
C ASP A 43 -21.03 -19.89 4.85
N TYR A 44 -21.68 -20.77 5.62
CA TYR A 44 -21.19 -22.13 5.92
C TYR A 44 -21.72 -23.17 4.92
N GLY A 45 -22.30 -22.74 3.80
CA GLY A 45 -22.88 -23.59 2.76
C GLY A 45 -24.38 -23.83 2.98
N ASN A 46 -24.77 -24.31 4.15
CA ASN A 46 -26.18 -24.62 4.46
C ASN A 46 -26.86 -23.53 5.31
N VAL A 47 -26.06 -22.63 5.91
CA VAL A 47 -26.56 -21.57 6.80
C VAL A 47 -25.65 -20.37 6.75
N VAL A 48 -26.23 -19.17 6.75
CA VAL A 48 -25.51 -17.91 6.90
C VAL A 48 -25.69 -17.41 8.32
N ALA A 49 -24.64 -17.44 9.12
CA ALA A 49 -24.66 -17.07 10.53
C ALA A 49 -23.55 -16.06 10.87
N ASP A 50 -23.65 -15.40 12.05
CA ASP A 50 -22.56 -14.59 12.58
C ASP A 50 -21.37 -15.49 12.92
N GLN A 51 -20.20 -15.16 12.39
CA GLN A 51 -19.01 -16.00 12.53
C GLN A 51 -18.53 -16.04 13.98
N LEU A 52 -18.53 -14.92 14.71
CA LEU A 52 -18.08 -14.88 16.08
C LEU A 52 -19.03 -15.68 16.99
N ALA A 53 -20.36 -15.50 16.81
CA ALA A 53 -21.36 -16.27 17.54
C ALA A 53 -21.25 -17.78 17.26
N THR A 54 -20.99 -18.16 16.01
CA THR A 54 -20.79 -19.57 15.64
C THR A 54 -19.55 -20.16 16.32
N LEU A 55 -18.42 -19.44 16.31
CA LEU A 55 -17.18 -19.88 16.94
C LEU A 55 -17.32 -20.02 18.45
N THR A 56 -18.11 -19.15 19.08
CA THR A 56 -18.48 -19.26 20.49
C THR A 56 -19.35 -20.49 20.75
N HIS A 57 -20.39 -20.70 19.91
CA HIS A 57 -21.31 -21.81 20.06
C HIS A 57 -20.60 -23.18 20.01
N ILE A 58 -19.56 -23.32 19.17
CA ILE A 58 -18.76 -24.55 19.10
C ILE A 58 -17.66 -24.63 20.17
N GLY A 59 -17.62 -23.70 21.12
CA GLY A 59 -16.68 -23.71 22.26
C GLY A 59 -15.27 -23.28 21.93
N LEU A 60 -15.04 -22.56 20.81
CA LEU A 60 -13.72 -22.02 20.48
C LEU A 60 -13.36 -20.80 21.33
N PHE A 61 -14.36 -20.06 21.80
CA PHE A 61 -14.24 -18.96 22.73
C PHE A 61 -15.13 -19.20 23.97
N ASP A 62 -14.56 -19.07 25.15
CA ASP A 62 -15.30 -19.24 26.41
C ASP A 62 -16.35 -18.14 26.59
N ASP A 63 -15.98 -16.90 26.26
CA ASP A 63 -16.88 -15.74 26.31
C ASP A 63 -16.44 -14.69 25.27
N PRO A 64 -17.28 -14.36 24.28
CA PRO A 64 -16.96 -13.34 23.29
C PRO A 64 -16.74 -11.95 23.89
N SER A 65 -17.37 -11.64 25.01
CA SER A 65 -17.22 -10.35 25.70
C SER A 65 -15.79 -10.15 26.22
N THR A 66 -15.07 -11.22 26.53
CA THR A 66 -13.67 -11.16 26.98
C THR A 66 -12.70 -10.81 25.84
N ALA A 67 -13.12 -11.00 24.60
CA ALA A 67 -12.34 -10.66 23.41
C ALA A 67 -12.47 -9.18 23.02
N GLU A 68 -13.46 -8.46 23.55
CA GLU A 68 -13.60 -7.03 23.30
C GLU A 68 -12.67 -6.20 24.19
N PRO A 69 -12.06 -5.11 23.66
CA PRO A 69 -11.26 -4.23 24.47
C PRO A 69 -12.07 -3.69 25.66
N LYS A 70 -11.49 -3.72 26.85
CA LYS A 70 -12.14 -3.19 28.06
C LYS A 70 -12.41 -1.68 27.99
N ASN A 71 -11.67 -0.95 27.15
CA ASN A 71 -11.89 0.47 26.90
C ASN A 71 -12.96 0.66 25.84
N PRO A 72 -14.11 1.31 26.15
CA PRO A 72 -15.18 1.59 25.19
C PRO A 72 -14.70 2.33 23.93
N GLU A 73 -13.71 3.21 24.07
CA GLU A 73 -13.13 3.93 22.92
C GLU A 73 -12.42 3.02 21.94
N HIS A 74 -12.00 1.84 22.36
CA HIS A 74 -11.35 0.83 21.55
C HIS A 74 -12.32 -0.26 21.06
N GLN A 75 -13.59 -0.19 21.44
CA GLN A 75 -14.59 -1.12 20.95
C GLN A 75 -14.89 -0.82 19.48
N ILE A 76 -14.40 -1.71 18.63
CA ILE A 76 -14.72 -1.68 17.21
C ILE A 76 -15.90 -2.64 17.02
N GLY A 77 -16.98 -2.14 16.47
CA GLY A 77 -18.08 -3.00 16.03
C GLY A 77 -17.61 -3.99 14.93
N THR A 78 -18.40 -4.18 13.93
CA THR A 78 -17.99 -4.91 12.72
C THR A 78 -17.08 -4.03 11.87
N LEU A 79 -15.93 -4.53 11.44
CA LEU A 79 -15.15 -3.85 10.42
C LEU A 79 -15.89 -3.92 9.08
N PRO A 80 -16.08 -2.78 8.40
CA PRO A 80 -16.72 -2.77 7.10
C PRO A 80 -15.84 -3.49 6.06
N ASP A 81 -16.49 -4.06 5.03
CA ASP A 81 -15.76 -4.58 3.87
C ASP A 81 -15.11 -3.39 3.12
N PRO A 82 -13.78 -3.38 2.96
CA PRO A 82 -13.09 -2.32 2.22
C PRO A 82 -13.56 -2.18 0.76
N PHE A 83 -14.20 -3.21 0.24
CA PHE A 83 -14.59 -3.32 -1.17
C PHE A 83 -16.10 -3.30 -1.39
N ASP A 84 -16.89 -2.95 -0.39
CA ASP A 84 -18.31 -2.69 -0.52
C ASP A 84 -18.55 -1.23 -0.91
N ASP A 85 -18.93 -1.01 -2.17
CA ASP A 85 -19.13 0.33 -2.73
C ASP A 85 -20.33 1.09 -2.14
N ALA A 86 -21.18 0.43 -1.36
CA ALA A 86 -22.27 1.08 -0.61
C ALA A 86 -21.75 1.87 0.61
N ILE A 87 -20.50 1.62 1.03
CA ILE A 87 -19.87 2.25 2.19
C ILE A 87 -19.00 3.41 1.73
N ASP A 88 -18.97 4.51 2.49
CA ASP A 88 -18.15 5.67 2.15
C ASP A 88 -16.65 5.31 2.04
N LEU A 89 -15.98 6.00 1.14
CA LEU A 89 -14.61 5.70 0.74
C LEU A 89 -13.60 5.84 1.90
N GLY A 90 -13.79 6.83 2.78
CA GLY A 90 -12.93 7.04 3.94
C GLY A 90 -13.03 5.90 4.95
N THR A 91 -14.23 5.43 5.20
CA THR A 91 -14.51 4.27 6.07
C THR A 91 -13.87 3.00 5.50
N ARG A 92 -14.02 2.74 4.20
CA ARG A 92 -13.41 1.61 3.50
C ARG A 92 -11.89 1.65 3.54
N ALA A 93 -11.30 2.80 3.23
CA ALA A 93 -9.84 2.98 3.26
C ALA A 93 -9.27 2.74 4.67
N ARG A 94 -9.93 3.24 5.71
CA ARG A 94 -9.51 3.03 7.10
C ARG A 94 -9.63 1.57 7.54
N ALA A 95 -10.68 0.86 7.11
CA ALA A 95 -10.81 -0.58 7.35
C ALA A 95 -9.69 -1.36 6.64
N TYR A 96 -9.38 -1.02 5.39
CA TYR A 96 -8.26 -1.60 4.65
C TYR A 96 -6.91 -1.39 5.36
N LEU A 97 -6.64 -0.16 5.82
CA LEU A 97 -5.42 0.17 6.54
C LEU A 97 -5.34 -0.54 7.90
N HIS A 98 -6.46 -0.69 8.61
CA HIS A 98 -6.50 -1.44 9.85
C HIS A 98 -6.10 -2.91 9.65
N VAL A 99 -6.72 -3.58 8.68
CA VAL A 99 -6.49 -5.01 8.44
C VAL A 99 -5.07 -5.30 7.96
N ASN A 100 -4.53 -4.45 7.08
CA ASN A 100 -3.25 -4.73 6.40
C ASN A 100 -2.04 -4.08 7.07
N CYS A 101 -2.21 -3.08 7.92
CA CYS A 101 -1.10 -2.24 8.38
C CYS A 101 -1.08 -2.02 9.91
N ALA A 102 -2.24 -2.01 10.58
CA ALA A 102 -2.30 -1.66 11.99
C ALA A 102 -1.58 -2.65 12.92
N GLN A 103 -1.37 -3.90 12.51
CA GLN A 103 -0.58 -4.86 13.28
C GLN A 103 0.85 -4.37 13.55
N CYS A 104 1.44 -3.61 12.60
CA CYS A 104 2.75 -2.99 12.77
C CYS A 104 2.63 -1.50 13.14
N HIS A 105 1.68 -0.77 12.52
CA HIS A 105 1.49 0.66 12.72
C HIS A 105 0.49 0.95 13.85
N ARG A 106 0.91 0.64 15.06
CA ARG A 106 0.21 0.93 16.33
C ARG A 106 1.23 1.06 17.44
N ARG A 107 0.83 1.63 18.57
CA ARG A 107 1.68 1.72 19.75
C ARG A 107 2.20 0.34 20.16
N GLY A 108 3.51 0.22 20.23
CA GLY A 108 4.17 -1.06 20.56
C GLY A 108 4.31 -2.03 19.40
N GLY A 109 3.76 -1.74 18.22
CA GLY A 109 4.02 -2.51 17.00
C GLY A 109 5.42 -2.29 16.43
N GLY A 110 5.80 -3.07 15.42
CA GLY A 110 7.12 -3.00 14.79
C GLY A 110 7.32 -1.86 13.79
N GLY A 111 6.28 -1.09 13.50
CA GLY A 111 6.36 0.05 12.60
C GLY A 111 7.12 1.21 13.24
N THR A 112 8.08 1.79 12.50
CA THR A 112 8.90 2.90 13.00
C THR A 112 8.31 4.28 12.68
N ALA A 113 7.27 4.36 11.87
CA ALA A 113 6.57 5.61 11.57
C ALA A 113 5.73 6.07 12.77
N LYS A 114 5.60 7.39 12.93
CA LYS A 114 4.91 7.99 14.09
C LYS A 114 3.39 8.03 13.97
N PHE A 115 2.79 7.26 13.07
CA PHE A 115 1.35 7.21 12.91
C PHE A 115 0.79 5.84 13.33
N GLU A 116 -0.47 5.84 13.75
CA GLU A 116 -1.20 4.64 14.13
C GLU A 116 -2.38 4.43 13.17
N LEU A 117 -2.63 3.17 12.78
CA LEU A 117 -3.64 2.84 11.77
C LEU A 117 -4.81 2.01 12.33
N LEU A 118 -5.00 2.06 13.65
CA LEU A 118 -6.12 1.41 14.30
C LEU A 118 -7.45 2.10 13.92
N TYR A 119 -8.43 1.30 13.53
CA TYR A 119 -9.70 1.78 12.99
C TYR A 119 -10.53 2.66 13.96
N HIS A 120 -10.42 2.41 15.26
CA HIS A 120 -11.16 3.16 16.28
C HIS A 120 -10.67 4.60 16.48
N PHE A 121 -9.44 4.93 16.08
CA PHE A 121 -8.98 6.31 16.11
C PHE A 121 -9.65 7.15 15.02
N LYS A 122 -9.96 8.39 15.34
CA LYS A 122 -10.39 9.38 14.34
C LYS A 122 -9.24 9.72 13.38
N LEU A 123 -9.56 10.12 12.18
CA LEU A 123 -8.57 10.40 11.12
C LEU A 123 -7.55 11.47 11.53
N ASP A 124 -8.00 12.52 12.23
CA ASP A 124 -7.16 13.60 12.77
C ASP A 124 -6.21 13.15 13.89
N LYS A 125 -6.45 11.98 14.50
CA LYS A 125 -5.63 11.38 15.57
C LYS A 125 -4.65 10.33 15.08
N LEU A 126 -4.69 9.97 13.81
CA LEU A 126 -3.78 8.95 13.26
C LEU A 126 -2.33 9.45 13.12
N GLY A 127 -2.07 10.77 13.07
CA GLY A 127 -0.75 11.33 12.75
C GLY A 127 -0.29 10.99 11.33
N LEU A 128 -1.24 10.84 10.39
CA LEU A 128 -0.99 10.34 9.04
C LEU A 128 -1.14 11.41 7.97
N VAL A 129 -2.24 12.18 8.03
CA VAL A 129 -2.63 13.14 6.99
C VAL A 129 -1.91 14.47 7.20
N GLY A 130 -1.29 15.02 6.15
CA GLY A 130 -0.54 16.26 6.20
C GLY A 130 0.84 16.16 6.88
N GLU A 131 1.19 14.99 7.42
CA GLU A 131 2.43 14.80 8.18
C GLU A 131 3.61 14.41 7.27
N ARG A 132 4.76 15.02 7.54
CA ARG A 132 5.99 14.74 6.79
C ARG A 132 6.56 13.35 7.14
N PRO A 133 7.09 12.61 6.14
CA PRO A 133 7.72 11.31 6.39
C PRO A 133 8.97 11.44 7.27
N SER A 134 9.10 10.58 8.27
CA SER A 134 10.29 10.50 9.14
C SER A 134 11.31 9.45 8.67
N GLN A 135 10.96 8.59 7.71
CA GLN A 135 11.78 7.44 7.25
C GLN A 135 12.12 7.54 5.76
N GLY A 136 12.43 8.77 5.31
CA GLY A 136 12.76 9.05 3.91
C GLY A 136 11.54 9.25 3.01
N ALA A 137 11.72 10.05 1.96
CA ALA A 137 10.66 10.50 1.05
C ALA A 137 10.75 9.88 -0.35
N PHE A 138 11.72 9.01 -0.65
CA PHE A 138 11.95 8.39 -1.97
C PHE A 138 11.95 9.41 -3.13
N LYS A 139 12.56 10.56 -2.89
CA LYS A 139 12.62 11.70 -3.82
C LYS A 139 11.25 12.23 -4.30
N LEU A 140 10.19 11.93 -3.55
CA LEU A 140 8.91 12.61 -3.76
C LEU A 140 9.05 14.07 -3.32
N HIS A 141 8.73 15.00 -4.23
CA HIS A 141 8.75 16.42 -3.92
C HIS A 141 7.62 16.76 -2.93
N ALA A 142 7.95 17.54 -1.89
CA ALA A 142 7.01 17.94 -0.84
C ALA A 142 6.18 16.76 -0.29
N ALA A 143 6.83 15.61 -0.05
CA ALA A 143 6.17 14.39 0.38
C ALA A 143 5.49 14.54 1.74
N GLU A 144 4.30 13.97 1.84
CA GLU A 144 3.59 13.74 3.08
C GLU A 144 3.28 12.24 3.23
N ASN A 145 3.01 11.76 4.43
CA ASN A 145 2.58 10.37 4.60
C ASN A 145 1.28 10.12 3.82
N VAL A 146 0.31 11.02 3.96
CA VAL A 146 -0.87 11.19 3.10
C VAL A 146 -1.01 12.67 2.80
N ALA A 147 -0.86 13.06 1.55
CA ALA A 147 -1.05 14.43 1.08
C ALA A 147 -2.51 14.58 0.59
N PRO A 148 -3.37 15.35 1.28
CA PRO A 148 -4.76 15.51 0.88
C PRO A 148 -4.88 16.02 -0.56
N GLY A 149 -5.73 15.36 -1.36
CA GLY A 149 -5.97 15.68 -2.76
C GLY A 149 -4.85 15.24 -3.73
N ASP A 150 -3.70 14.74 -3.23
CA ASP A 150 -2.58 14.36 -4.09
C ASP A 150 -1.98 12.97 -3.78
N PRO A 151 -2.50 11.89 -4.37
CA PRO A 151 -1.94 10.55 -4.22
C PRO A 151 -0.48 10.45 -4.62
N TYR A 152 -0.05 11.23 -5.62
CA TYR A 152 1.29 11.13 -6.20
C TYR A 152 2.37 11.89 -5.41
N ARG A 153 1.97 12.56 -4.34
CA ARG A 153 2.82 13.16 -3.32
C ARG A 153 2.74 12.40 -1.99
N SER A 154 1.84 11.41 -1.93
CA SER A 154 1.57 10.59 -0.75
C SER A 154 2.50 9.39 -0.65
N LEU A 155 3.32 9.35 0.41
CA LEU A 155 4.28 8.27 0.63
C LEU A 155 3.58 6.92 0.84
N LEU A 156 2.40 6.91 1.48
CA LEU A 156 1.58 5.72 1.65
C LEU A 156 1.26 5.07 0.31
N TYR A 157 0.75 5.84 -0.64
CA TYR A 157 0.41 5.34 -1.98
C TYR A 157 1.64 4.83 -2.74
N TYR A 158 2.76 5.56 -2.67
CA TYR A 158 4.01 5.15 -3.28
C TYR A 158 4.51 3.80 -2.73
N ARG A 159 4.50 3.61 -1.40
CA ARG A 159 4.96 2.37 -0.76
C ARG A 159 4.08 1.16 -1.08
N LEU A 160 2.78 1.36 -1.27
CA LEU A 160 1.85 0.33 -1.71
C LEU A 160 2.02 -0.02 -3.19
N ALA A 161 2.42 0.95 -4.02
CA ALA A 161 2.51 0.80 -5.48
C ALA A 161 3.79 0.10 -5.96
N LYS A 162 4.87 0.14 -5.20
CA LYS A 162 6.19 -0.39 -5.58
C LYS A 162 6.43 -1.81 -5.06
N LEU A 163 7.45 -2.48 -5.60
CA LEU A 163 8.05 -3.67 -5.01
C LEU A 163 9.43 -3.33 -4.39
N GLY A 164 9.94 -4.24 -3.58
CA GLY A 164 11.27 -4.20 -3.01
C GLY A 164 11.48 -3.22 -1.85
N SER A 165 12.68 -2.64 -1.76
CA SER A 165 13.03 -1.77 -0.64
C SER A 165 12.02 -0.65 -0.44
N GLY A 166 11.49 -0.54 0.77
CA GLY A 166 10.45 0.43 1.09
C GLY A 166 9.03 0.06 0.70
N HIS A 167 8.79 -1.13 0.10
CA HIS A 167 7.45 -1.67 -0.10
C HIS A 167 6.74 -1.90 1.24
N MET A 168 5.44 -1.67 1.26
CA MET A 168 4.55 -1.99 2.39
C MET A 168 3.32 -2.75 1.88
N PRO A 169 2.85 -3.75 2.64
CA PRO A 169 3.41 -4.34 3.86
C PRO A 169 4.79 -4.98 3.64
N LYS A 170 5.68 -4.86 4.63
CA LYS A 170 7.07 -5.34 4.52
C LYS A 170 7.19 -6.87 4.48
N ILE A 171 6.25 -7.57 5.10
CA ILE A 171 6.21 -9.03 5.25
C ILE A 171 4.90 -9.55 4.66
N GLY A 172 4.96 -10.73 4.03
CA GLY A 172 3.79 -11.41 3.48
C GLY A 172 3.20 -10.79 2.20
N SER A 173 3.92 -9.86 1.56
CA SER A 173 3.42 -9.13 0.39
C SER A 173 4.48 -9.04 -0.70
N ASN A 174 4.43 -9.97 -1.65
CA ASN A 174 5.26 -9.97 -2.87
C ASN A 174 4.45 -9.63 -4.13
N VAL A 175 3.17 -9.33 -3.96
CA VAL A 175 2.22 -8.99 -5.03
C VAL A 175 1.50 -7.72 -4.66
N ILE A 176 1.41 -6.79 -5.60
CA ILE A 176 0.65 -5.56 -5.40
C ILE A 176 -0.85 -5.88 -5.37
N ASP A 177 -1.53 -5.50 -4.29
CA ASP A 177 -2.99 -5.49 -4.21
C ASP A 177 -3.54 -4.30 -5.01
N ARG A 178 -3.92 -4.54 -6.26
CA ARG A 178 -4.41 -3.48 -7.16
C ARG A 178 -5.74 -2.88 -6.70
N ARG A 179 -6.60 -3.66 -6.02
CA ARG A 179 -7.88 -3.14 -5.50
C ARG A 179 -7.63 -2.22 -4.31
N GLY A 180 -6.80 -2.66 -3.37
CA GLY A 180 -6.39 -1.84 -2.22
C GLY A 180 -5.62 -0.59 -2.64
N LEU A 181 -4.72 -0.72 -3.63
CA LEU A 181 -3.98 0.42 -4.17
C LEU A 181 -4.93 1.47 -4.77
N ARG A 182 -5.95 1.03 -5.54
CA ARG A 182 -6.96 1.93 -6.09
C ARG A 182 -7.81 2.58 -5.01
N LEU A 183 -8.26 1.80 -4.03
CA LEU A 183 -9.01 2.33 -2.88
C LEU A 183 -8.26 3.45 -2.16
N ILE A 184 -6.98 3.26 -1.90
CA ILE A 184 -6.15 4.27 -1.22
C ILE A 184 -5.90 5.48 -2.13
N HIS A 185 -5.69 5.28 -3.44
CA HIS A 185 -5.59 6.37 -4.41
C HIS A 185 -6.84 7.25 -4.38
N ASP A 186 -8.01 6.65 -4.55
CA ASP A 186 -9.28 7.37 -4.67
C ASP A 186 -9.64 8.07 -3.35
N TRP A 187 -9.37 7.42 -2.21
CA TRP A 187 -9.54 8.02 -0.89
C TRP A 187 -8.68 9.28 -0.71
N ILE A 188 -7.40 9.23 -1.09
CA ILE A 188 -6.51 10.40 -0.98
C ILE A 188 -6.94 11.48 -1.96
N ALA A 189 -7.30 11.11 -3.19
CA ALA A 189 -7.69 12.06 -4.23
C ALA A 189 -8.96 12.86 -3.90
N GLN A 190 -9.90 12.27 -3.14
CA GLN A 190 -11.14 12.97 -2.74
C GLN A 190 -10.96 13.86 -1.51
N MET A 191 -9.84 13.78 -0.77
CA MET A 191 -9.62 14.65 0.38
C MET A 191 -9.49 16.11 -0.06
N GLU A 192 -10.11 17.01 0.70
CA GLU A 192 -9.90 18.43 0.48
C GLU A 192 -8.44 18.81 0.77
N SER A 193 -7.83 19.49 -0.19
CA SER A 193 -6.47 20.00 -0.01
C SER A 193 -6.46 21.03 1.11
N SER A 194 -5.62 20.87 2.11
CA SER A 194 -5.41 21.93 3.09
C SER A 194 -4.73 23.11 2.38
N GLU A 195 -5.36 24.26 2.39
CA GLU A 195 -4.86 25.51 1.76
C GLU A 195 -3.63 26.12 2.48
N SER A 196 -2.90 25.34 3.25
CA SER A 196 -1.75 25.82 4.03
C SER A 196 -0.50 25.93 3.18
N GLY A 197 -0.19 27.09 2.66
CA GLY A 197 1.10 27.47 2.07
C GLY A 197 1.04 27.82 0.58
N ASP A 198 0.70 29.08 0.27
CA ASP A 198 0.47 29.58 -1.09
C ASP A 198 1.59 29.28 -2.10
N GLY A 199 2.86 29.33 -1.71
CA GLY A 199 3.98 29.11 -2.63
C GLY A 199 4.25 27.65 -2.97
N GLN A 200 4.24 26.74 -2.00
CA GLN A 200 4.56 25.33 -2.22
C GLN A 200 3.46 24.61 -2.99
N ASN A 201 2.20 24.95 -2.74
CA ASN A 201 1.05 24.41 -3.47
C ASN A 201 1.06 24.85 -4.93
N ALA A 202 1.44 26.10 -5.23
CA ALA A 202 1.54 26.62 -6.60
C ALA A 202 2.58 25.84 -7.43
N VAL A 203 3.76 25.56 -6.87
CA VAL A 203 4.82 24.77 -7.53
C VAL A 203 4.35 23.33 -7.76
N THR A 204 3.76 22.71 -6.75
CA THR A 204 3.24 21.33 -6.84
C THR A 204 2.13 21.21 -7.88
N ASN A 205 1.19 22.15 -7.91
CA ASN A 205 0.11 22.19 -8.88
C ASN A 205 0.62 22.43 -10.32
N LYS A 206 1.64 23.27 -10.50
CA LYS A 206 2.28 23.46 -11.79
C LYS A 206 2.94 22.16 -12.28
N LEU A 207 3.73 21.52 -11.41
CA LEU A 207 4.36 20.25 -11.72
C LEU A 207 3.33 19.17 -12.09
N ARG A 208 2.25 19.08 -11.32
CA ARG A 208 1.16 18.14 -11.60
C ARG A 208 0.53 18.37 -12.97
N ARG A 209 0.21 19.62 -13.32
CA ARG A 209 -0.33 19.94 -14.64
C ARG A 209 0.62 19.54 -15.76
N GLN A 210 1.91 19.82 -15.63
CA GLN A 210 2.92 19.42 -16.60
C GLN A 210 3.00 17.89 -16.76
N GLN A 211 2.97 17.14 -15.66
CA GLN A 211 2.95 15.69 -15.68
C GLN A 211 1.68 15.13 -16.35
N MET A 212 0.51 15.70 -16.10
CA MET A 212 -0.73 15.29 -16.75
C MET A 212 -0.71 15.55 -18.27
N VAL A 213 -0.17 16.67 -18.71
CA VAL A 213 0.04 16.96 -20.13
C VAL A 213 1.00 15.94 -20.77
N ALA A 214 2.10 15.62 -20.09
CA ALA A 214 3.04 14.61 -20.53
C ALA A 214 2.41 13.21 -20.63
N VAL A 215 1.54 12.82 -19.70
CA VAL A 215 0.78 11.54 -19.78
C VAL A 215 -0.15 11.54 -21.00
N ALA A 216 -0.83 12.64 -21.28
CA ALA A 216 -1.72 12.74 -22.43
C ALA A 216 -0.94 12.63 -23.77
N ALA A 217 0.25 13.21 -23.84
CA ALA A 217 1.12 13.11 -25.03
C ALA A 217 1.59 11.68 -25.35
N LEU A 218 1.57 10.77 -24.41
CA LEU A 218 1.93 9.35 -24.63
C LEU A 218 0.88 8.56 -25.44
N THR A 219 -0.30 9.11 -25.67
CA THR A 219 -1.30 8.53 -26.59
C THR A 219 -0.95 8.81 -28.06
N GLU A 220 -0.09 9.76 -28.32
CA GLU A 220 0.49 10.07 -29.63
C GLU A 220 1.73 9.23 -29.89
N THR A 221 2.20 9.21 -31.13
CA THR A 221 3.40 8.46 -31.52
C THR A 221 4.50 9.42 -31.96
N GLY A 222 5.77 9.06 -31.70
CA GLY A 222 6.94 9.79 -32.20
C GLY A 222 7.78 10.45 -31.11
N ALA A 223 8.71 11.34 -31.50
CA ALA A 223 9.71 11.96 -30.62
C ALA A 223 9.12 12.73 -29.43
N THR A 224 7.94 13.32 -29.58
CA THR A 224 7.22 14.01 -28.51
C THR A 224 6.81 13.05 -27.39
N ALA A 225 6.36 11.83 -27.74
CA ALA A 225 6.02 10.80 -26.76
C ALA A 225 7.24 10.34 -25.95
N ASP A 226 8.38 10.15 -26.61
CA ASP A 226 9.64 9.76 -25.92
C ASP A 226 10.13 10.84 -24.96
N ALA A 227 10.11 12.11 -25.36
CA ALA A 227 10.48 13.22 -24.50
C ALA A 227 9.54 13.35 -23.29
N SER A 228 8.23 13.15 -23.49
CA SER A 228 7.22 13.15 -22.43
C SER A 228 7.43 11.98 -21.46
N LEU A 229 7.80 10.81 -21.97
CA LEU A 229 8.13 9.65 -21.14
C LEU A 229 9.37 9.92 -20.28
N ASP A 230 10.43 10.49 -20.85
CA ASP A 230 11.62 10.89 -20.10
C ASP A 230 11.32 11.92 -19.03
N GLN A 231 10.50 12.91 -19.35
CA GLN A 231 10.04 13.91 -18.39
C GLN A 231 9.28 13.26 -17.20
N LEU A 232 8.39 12.32 -17.47
CA LEU A 232 7.64 11.62 -16.40
C LEU A 232 8.56 10.75 -15.54
N LEU A 233 9.49 10.02 -16.16
CA LEU A 233 10.42 9.16 -15.43
C LEU A 233 11.51 9.93 -14.70
N SER A 234 11.74 11.21 -15.01
CA SER A 234 12.73 12.06 -14.32
C SER A 234 12.38 12.33 -12.85
N THR A 235 11.13 12.10 -12.42
CA THR A 235 10.65 12.31 -11.05
C THR A 235 9.88 11.11 -10.53
N THR A 236 9.99 10.82 -9.22
CA THR A 236 9.22 9.73 -8.61
C THR A 236 7.70 9.96 -8.71
N SER A 237 7.24 11.21 -8.57
CA SER A 237 5.81 11.53 -8.69
C SER A 237 5.29 11.38 -10.11
N GLY A 238 6.09 11.74 -11.12
CA GLY A 238 5.77 11.51 -12.53
C GLY A 238 5.69 10.02 -12.87
N ALA A 239 6.67 9.24 -12.41
CA ALA A 239 6.67 7.80 -12.57
C ALA A 239 5.47 7.13 -11.90
N LEU A 240 5.06 7.62 -10.71
CA LEU A 240 3.89 7.11 -9.98
C LEU A 240 2.57 7.45 -10.71
N LEU A 241 2.45 8.67 -11.27
CA LEU A 241 1.33 9.06 -12.12
C LEU A 241 1.26 8.20 -13.40
N LEU A 242 2.41 7.99 -14.05
CA LEU A 242 2.51 7.14 -15.24
C LEU A 242 2.08 5.70 -14.92
N LEU A 243 2.50 5.16 -13.78
CA LEU A 243 2.10 3.85 -13.31
C LEU A 243 0.58 3.74 -13.12
N SER A 244 -0.05 4.76 -12.52
CA SER A 244 -1.51 4.82 -12.37
C SER A 244 -2.21 4.78 -13.73
N ALA A 245 -1.73 5.55 -14.70
CA ALA A 245 -2.27 5.55 -16.07
C ALA A 245 -2.12 4.20 -16.79
N VAL A 246 -1.01 3.48 -16.57
CA VAL A 246 -0.82 2.10 -17.04
C VAL A 246 -1.81 1.14 -16.39
N ASP A 247 -2.04 1.26 -15.08
CA ASP A 247 -3.00 0.42 -14.34
C ASP A 247 -4.46 0.65 -14.75
N GLU A 248 -4.77 1.87 -15.17
CA GLU A 248 -6.08 2.27 -15.70
C GLU A 248 -6.28 1.85 -17.17
N ASN A 249 -5.31 1.19 -17.79
CA ASN A 249 -5.31 0.78 -19.20
C ASN A 249 -5.50 1.97 -20.17
N ARG A 250 -4.92 3.13 -19.87
CA ARG A 250 -5.03 4.34 -20.68
C ARG A 250 -4.24 4.29 -21.98
N PHE A 251 -3.36 3.32 -22.14
CA PHE A 251 -2.45 3.19 -23.28
C PHE A 251 -2.66 1.88 -24.03
N THR A 252 -2.26 1.87 -25.31
CA THR A 252 -2.23 0.63 -26.10
C THR A 252 -1.21 -0.37 -25.54
N PRO A 253 -1.35 -1.68 -25.83
CA PRO A 253 -0.37 -2.67 -25.39
C PRO A 253 1.06 -2.39 -25.86
N ALA A 254 1.24 -1.75 -27.01
CA ALA A 254 2.57 -1.38 -27.53
C ALA A 254 3.20 -0.26 -26.69
N VAL A 255 2.44 0.79 -26.38
CA VAL A 255 2.89 1.90 -25.53
C VAL A 255 3.17 1.40 -24.11
N ASN A 256 2.31 0.56 -23.55
CA ASN A 256 2.54 -0.04 -22.23
C ASN A 256 3.86 -0.83 -22.17
N ARG A 257 4.17 -1.65 -23.19
CA ARG A 257 5.45 -2.38 -23.25
C ARG A 257 6.65 -1.42 -23.30
N HIS A 258 6.56 -0.35 -24.09
CA HIS A 258 7.61 0.65 -24.18
C HIS A 258 7.84 1.37 -22.84
N ILE A 259 6.77 1.83 -22.20
CA ILE A 259 6.82 2.45 -20.86
C ILE A 259 7.50 1.51 -19.85
N VAL A 260 7.04 0.26 -19.77
CA VAL A 260 7.59 -0.73 -18.83
C VAL A 260 9.07 -1.00 -19.12
N ALA A 261 9.45 -1.16 -20.38
CA ALA A 261 10.84 -1.40 -20.74
C ALA A 261 11.75 -0.24 -20.31
N LYS A 262 11.35 1.01 -20.59
CA LYS A 262 12.13 2.20 -20.26
C LYS A 262 12.18 2.44 -18.73
N ALA A 263 11.05 2.29 -18.04
CA ALA A 263 10.97 2.47 -16.60
C ALA A 263 11.76 1.41 -15.80
N THR A 264 11.75 0.15 -16.25
CA THR A 264 12.49 -0.93 -15.58
C THR A 264 14.01 -0.86 -15.85
N ALA A 265 14.45 -0.17 -16.90
CA ALA A 265 15.85 0.13 -17.16
C ALA A 265 16.33 1.44 -16.52
N HIS A 266 15.45 2.20 -15.86
CA HIS A 266 15.80 3.51 -15.31
C HIS A 266 16.83 3.39 -14.18
N PRO A 267 17.86 4.30 -14.09
CA PRO A 267 18.92 4.21 -13.08
C PRO A 267 18.43 4.40 -11.65
N ALA A 268 17.40 5.22 -11.43
CA ALA A 268 16.85 5.47 -10.11
C ALA A 268 15.99 4.29 -9.62
N GLU A 269 16.32 3.74 -8.46
CA GLU A 269 15.59 2.62 -7.85
C GLU A 269 14.14 3.01 -7.53
N GLU A 270 13.91 4.25 -7.14
CA GLU A 270 12.60 4.79 -6.82
C GLU A 270 11.62 4.69 -8.01
N VAL A 271 12.13 4.83 -9.22
CA VAL A 271 11.36 4.69 -10.46
C VAL A 271 11.25 3.21 -10.86
N ARG A 272 12.39 2.49 -10.93
CA ARG A 272 12.40 1.06 -11.31
C ARG A 272 11.45 0.23 -10.46
N GLY A 273 11.50 0.39 -9.14
CA GLY A 273 10.70 -0.38 -8.17
C GLY A 273 9.20 -0.28 -8.38
N LEU A 274 8.71 0.80 -8.99
CA LEU A 274 7.30 0.97 -9.35
C LEU A 274 6.88 0.02 -10.49
N PHE A 275 7.78 -0.29 -11.42
CA PHE A 275 7.47 -1.06 -12.62
C PHE A 275 7.98 -2.51 -12.56
N GLU A 276 8.75 -2.90 -11.56
CA GLU A 276 9.23 -4.28 -11.40
C GLU A 276 8.13 -5.33 -11.40
N ARG A 277 6.93 -4.99 -10.93
CA ARG A 277 5.77 -5.90 -10.90
C ARG A 277 5.33 -6.40 -12.28
N PHE A 278 5.73 -5.71 -13.36
CA PHE A 278 5.46 -6.10 -14.74
C PHE A 278 6.50 -7.07 -15.30
N LEU A 279 7.63 -7.24 -14.60
CA LEU A 279 8.67 -8.20 -14.97
C LEU A 279 8.33 -9.59 -14.41
N PRO A 280 8.70 -10.64 -15.17
CA PRO A 280 8.76 -11.99 -14.63
C PRO A 280 9.64 -12.04 -13.36
N GLU A 281 9.34 -12.91 -12.42
CA GLU A 281 10.00 -12.95 -11.11
C GLU A 281 11.52 -13.13 -11.22
N GLU A 282 11.97 -13.93 -12.16
CA GLU A 282 13.38 -14.20 -12.44
C GLU A 282 14.16 -12.99 -12.98
N LYS A 283 13.46 -11.99 -13.54
CA LYS A 283 14.04 -10.73 -14.06
C LYS A 283 13.98 -9.58 -13.05
N ARG A 284 13.34 -9.78 -11.92
CA ARG A 284 13.28 -8.77 -10.85
C ARG A 284 14.60 -8.70 -10.12
N VAL A 285 14.90 -7.55 -9.51
CA VAL A 285 16.09 -7.39 -8.70
C VAL A 285 16.05 -8.40 -7.55
N LYS A 286 17.04 -9.28 -7.49
CA LYS A 286 17.22 -10.21 -6.36
C LYS A 286 17.58 -9.38 -5.14
N ARG A 287 16.74 -9.45 -4.10
CA ARG A 287 16.98 -8.79 -2.83
C ARG A 287 17.47 -9.82 -1.81
N LEU A 288 18.41 -9.39 -0.98
CA LEU A 288 18.90 -10.20 0.14
C LEU A 288 17.71 -10.66 0.98
N GLY A 289 17.57 -11.98 1.15
CA GLY A 289 16.49 -12.59 1.94
C GLY A 289 16.07 -13.99 1.51
N SER A 290 16.24 -14.38 0.25
CA SER A 290 15.83 -15.72 -0.19
C SER A 290 16.97 -16.75 -0.25
N VAL A 291 18.20 -16.36 -0.60
CA VAL A 291 19.39 -17.24 -0.52
C VAL A 291 20.63 -16.33 -0.57
N VAL A 292 21.10 -15.86 0.57
CA VAL A 292 22.45 -15.29 0.65
C VAL A 292 23.40 -16.43 0.95
N LYS A 293 24.20 -16.81 -0.01
CA LYS A 293 25.30 -17.74 0.25
C LYS A 293 26.37 -17.00 1.05
N PRO A 294 26.90 -17.56 2.13
CA PRO A 294 27.96 -16.92 2.92
C PRO A 294 29.13 -16.43 2.07
N GLU A 295 29.44 -17.14 0.97
CA GLU A 295 30.50 -16.82 0.03
C GLU A 295 30.22 -15.49 -0.72
N GLU A 296 28.95 -15.18 -0.99
CA GLU A 296 28.56 -13.93 -1.68
C GLU A 296 28.72 -12.70 -0.75
N ILE A 297 28.57 -12.88 0.56
CA ILE A 297 28.82 -11.82 1.56
C ILE A 297 30.30 -11.59 1.73
N LEU A 298 31.09 -12.67 1.79
CA LEU A 298 32.55 -12.58 1.98
C LEU A 298 33.25 -11.97 0.76
N ALA A 299 32.67 -12.03 -0.42
CA ALA A 299 33.19 -11.42 -1.63
C ALA A 299 32.90 -9.90 -1.73
N LEU A 300 32.14 -9.32 -0.79
CA LEU A 300 31.84 -7.88 -0.74
C LEU A 300 32.79 -7.07 0.16
N ASN A 301 33.74 -7.74 0.83
CA ASN A 301 34.81 -7.11 1.64
C ASN A 301 36.13 -7.12 0.83
#